data_def3d3fdc4f9e46ba196b5da8a93b4ae
#
_entry.id   def3d3fdc4f9e46ba196b5da8a93b4ae
#
_cell.length_a   1.000
_cell.length_b   1.000
_cell.length_c   1.000
_cell.angle_alpha   90.00
_cell.angle_beta   90.00
_cell.angle_gamma   90.00
#
_symmetry.space_group_name_H-M   'P 1'
#
loop_
_entity.id
_entity.type
_entity.pdbx_description
1 polymer ?
#
loop_
_entity_poly.entity_id
_entity_poly.type
_entity_poly.pdbx_seq_one_letter_code
_entity_poly.pdbx_strand_id
1 'polypeptide(L)'
;MVTASRTQQRIRDAIPHTTVLTEKEIRDSQAVDLAALLRSEAGFEMAQNGGIGSVFSPLSLRGSNSARTLVLVDGVRLEDSGFSSTALQHIMLDQVERVEIVRGNVSSLYGSNAVGGVIQVFTKRGQGDPAPYGRVMAGSRDTTDLQAGYGGALGDTRFNVSVSRLDTRGFSAIDPALAPTANPDPDGYRNESFTFSASHRLNPAHEVGVAAFRTEAWLDYDQAFSFSSPTDENRSNQELSMLQAWWEARFVEPWKSRVTVAEGKDHRDDTLNGAFSNRSHTRTRQVMWDNEVRVAPQHVLTAGIEGRDQTLNSASSFGADPLREREVGAVRLGYLGRLGNHSLQANYRYEDYSDFGSEGTYFLGYGYDLTGAWRFTLSNATAFRAPTFLDLDPAFGNPNLKPERSETSEIGIQWASGPHRLRVVWFDTEYEDAIVLDPFFIPQNVQTAANEGIETSYSGVLAGIDLRASLTFQDPVEQDSTAEPPQQAQRRAKTLAALAAHRSFGAWRIGAEWRYSGERRDRSITDSTVTVFEPAYSVLNLMARYQLSKNLWLAARLDNALDEDYRLASGYNTAGRGIFLSAGWQP
;
A
#
# COMPACT_ATOMS: atom_id res chain seq x y z
N MET A 1 -2.04 3.78 -18.65
CA MET A 1 -1.05 2.68 -18.78
C MET A 1 -0.81 2.13 -17.40
N VAL A 2 -0.51 0.86 -17.26
CA VAL A 2 -0.19 0.16 -16.00
C VAL A 2 1.08 -0.65 -16.15
N THR A 3 1.75 -0.94 -15.04
CA THR A 3 2.97 -1.74 -14.98
C THR A 3 2.77 -3.11 -14.31
N ALA A 4 1.52 -3.58 -14.29
CA ALA A 4 1.09 -4.83 -13.63
C ALA A 4 1.85 -6.09 -14.08
N SER A 5 2.50 -6.06 -15.23
CA SER A 5 3.34 -7.13 -15.75
C SER A 5 4.84 -6.76 -15.84
N ARG A 6 5.27 -5.72 -15.09
CA ARG A 6 6.60 -5.09 -15.24
C ARG A 6 6.85 -4.46 -16.62
N THR A 7 5.87 -4.46 -17.51
CA THR A 7 5.88 -3.77 -18.81
C THR A 7 4.70 -2.82 -18.89
N GLN A 8 4.82 -1.75 -19.67
CA GLN A 8 3.72 -0.82 -19.86
C GLN A 8 2.64 -1.43 -20.76
N GLN A 9 1.42 -1.55 -20.23
CA GLN A 9 0.25 -2.02 -20.96
C GLN A 9 -0.99 -1.17 -20.65
N ARG A 10 -2.04 -1.31 -21.46
CA ARG A 10 -3.32 -0.69 -21.13
C ARG A 10 -3.96 -1.44 -19.97
N ILE A 11 -4.61 -0.73 -19.06
CA ILE A 11 -5.30 -1.36 -17.90
C ILE A 11 -6.31 -2.43 -18.32
N ARG A 12 -6.96 -2.24 -19.48
CA ARG A 12 -7.89 -3.21 -20.06
C ARG A 12 -7.22 -4.54 -20.43
N ASP A 13 -5.95 -4.49 -20.83
CA ASP A 13 -5.23 -5.66 -21.32
C ASP A 13 -4.58 -6.46 -20.16
N ALA A 14 -4.53 -5.87 -18.95
CA ALA A 14 -3.99 -6.53 -17.76
C ALA A 14 -4.86 -7.72 -17.35
N ILE A 15 -4.24 -8.89 -17.20
CA ILE A 15 -4.91 -10.10 -16.69
C ILE A 15 -5.07 -10.03 -15.18
N PRO A 16 -4.03 -9.75 -14.36
CA PRO A 16 -4.19 -9.54 -12.93
C PRO A 16 -5.19 -8.42 -12.63
N HIS A 17 -5.95 -8.56 -11.55
CA HIS A 17 -6.88 -7.50 -11.11
C HIS A 17 -6.09 -6.25 -10.72
N THR A 18 -6.10 -5.26 -11.59
CA THR A 18 -5.31 -4.03 -11.43
C THR A 18 -6.22 -2.81 -11.34
N THR A 19 -5.98 -1.96 -10.36
CA THR A 19 -6.59 -0.63 -10.22
C THR A 19 -5.51 0.44 -10.35
N VAL A 20 -5.87 1.57 -10.96
CA VAL A 20 -5.02 2.77 -11.01
C VAL A 20 -5.80 3.91 -10.39
N LEU A 21 -5.19 4.57 -9.42
CA LEU A 21 -5.63 5.83 -8.87
C LEU A 21 -4.79 6.93 -9.50
N THR A 22 -5.40 7.73 -10.33
CA THR A 22 -4.77 8.83 -11.07
C THR A 22 -4.64 10.07 -10.19
N GLU A 23 -3.79 11.01 -10.58
CA GLU A 23 -3.67 12.31 -9.89
C GLU A 23 -5.02 13.03 -9.73
N LYS A 24 -5.93 12.90 -10.74
CA LYS A 24 -7.28 13.45 -10.65
C LYS A 24 -8.07 12.80 -9.52
N GLU A 25 -8.05 11.48 -9.41
CA GLU A 25 -8.78 10.74 -8.37
C GLU A 25 -8.20 11.00 -6.98
N ILE A 26 -6.87 11.07 -6.85
CA ILE A 26 -6.18 11.47 -5.62
C ILE A 26 -6.62 12.88 -5.19
N ARG A 27 -6.62 13.83 -6.12
CA ARG A 27 -7.04 15.20 -5.84
C ARG A 27 -8.54 15.31 -5.49
N ASP A 28 -9.39 14.53 -6.14
CA ASP A 28 -10.83 14.53 -5.91
C ASP A 28 -11.19 13.95 -4.54
N SER A 29 -10.46 12.96 -4.05
CA SER A 29 -10.65 12.36 -2.71
C SER A 29 -10.32 13.34 -1.59
N GLN A 30 -9.45 14.32 -1.82
CA GLN A 30 -8.88 15.23 -0.81
C GLN A 30 -8.27 14.48 0.40
N ALA A 31 -7.97 13.20 0.26
CA ALA A 31 -7.26 12.43 1.27
C ALA A 31 -5.85 13.00 1.47
N VAL A 32 -5.32 12.89 2.68
CA VAL A 32 -4.02 13.45 3.05
C VAL A 32 -2.89 12.43 2.84
N ASP A 33 -3.14 11.18 3.21
CA ASP A 33 -2.19 10.09 3.17
C ASP A 33 -2.68 8.91 2.32
N LEU A 34 -1.76 8.02 1.98
CA LEU A 34 -2.03 6.86 1.14
C LEU A 34 -3.02 5.88 1.80
N ALA A 35 -2.95 5.70 3.11
CA ALA A 35 -3.84 4.80 3.82
C ALA A 35 -5.31 5.28 3.74
N ALA A 36 -5.55 6.57 3.91
CA ALA A 36 -6.87 7.17 3.77
C ALA A 36 -7.44 7.01 2.35
N LEU A 37 -6.60 7.18 1.32
CA LEU A 37 -6.99 7.01 -0.09
C LEU A 37 -7.41 5.57 -0.39
N LEU A 38 -6.64 4.60 0.09
CA LEU A 38 -6.84 3.19 -0.26
C LEU A 38 -8.06 2.54 0.41
N ARG A 39 -8.57 3.12 1.50
CA ARG A 39 -9.75 2.57 2.22
C ARG A 39 -11.02 2.45 1.37
N SER A 40 -11.10 3.14 0.24
CA SER A 40 -12.23 3.07 -0.70
C SER A 40 -12.01 2.06 -1.83
N GLU A 41 -10.89 1.33 -1.82
CA GLU A 41 -10.57 0.38 -2.87
C GLU A 41 -11.06 -1.04 -2.54
N ALA A 42 -11.43 -1.80 -3.58
CA ALA A 42 -11.92 -3.17 -3.42
C ALA A 42 -10.90 -4.05 -2.70
N GLY A 43 -11.37 -4.83 -1.71
CA GLY A 43 -10.56 -5.78 -0.95
C GLY A 43 -9.52 -5.15 -0.02
N PHE A 44 -9.51 -3.81 0.15
CA PHE A 44 -8.56 -3.13 1.01
C PHE A 44 -9.19 -2.81 2.38
N GLU A 45 -8.50 -3.21 3.44
CA GLU A 45 -8.79 -2.82 4.82
C GLU A 45 -7.52 -2.34 5.52
N MET A 46 -7.68 -1.50 6.51
CA MET A 46 -6.59 -1.06 7.37
C MET A 46 -7.09 -0.93 8.79
N ALA A 47 -6.55 -1.74 9.68
CA ALA A 47 -6.82 -1.67 11.10
C ALA A 47 -5.83 -0.68 11.72
N GLN A 48 -6.28 0.53 11.97
CA GLN A 48 -5.47 1.59 12.54
C GLN A 48 -5.67 1.65 14.06
N ASN A 49 -4.58 1.60 14.81
CA ASN A 49 -4.59 1.68 16.27
C ASN A 49 -4.55 3.16 16.68
N GLY A 50 -5.69 3.85 16.61
CA GLY A 50 -5.81 5.29 16.91
C GLY A 50 -5.80 6.16 15.66
N GLY A 51 -5.26 7.37 15.76
CA GLY A 51 -5.28 8.40 14.72
C GLY A 51 -4.35 8.17 13.53
N ILE A 52 -4.14 9.21 12.74
CA ILE A 52 -3.24 9.21 11.58
C ILE A 52 -1.78 8.84 11.99
N GLY A 53 -1.38 9.15 13.22
CA GLY A 53 -0.08 8.82 13.79
C GLY A 53 0.03 7.42 14.38
N SER A 54 -0.85 6.49 14.03
CA SER A 54 -0.80 5.14 14.59
C SER A 54 0.53 4.44 14.30
N VAL A 55 1.17 3.94 15.35
CA VAL A 55 2.40 3.13 15.27
C VAL A 55 2.15 1.79 14.59
N PHE A 56 0.95 1.22 14.80
CA PHE A 56 0.51 -0.03 14.20
C PHE A 56 -0.70 0.22 13.32
N SER A 57 -0.50 0.07 12.01
CA SER A 57 -1.54 0.24 11.01
C SER A 57 -1.54 -0.95 10.05
N PRO A 58 -1.85 -2.17 10.54
CA PRO A 58 -1.83 -3.33 9.68
C PRO A 58 -2.85 -3.19 8.56
N LEU A 59 -2.35 -3.30 7.33
CA LEU A 59 -3.18 -3.33 6.13
C LEU A 59 -3.59 -4.76 5.79
N SER A 60 -4.69 -4.88 5.09
CA SER A 60 -5.13 -6.12 4.46
C SER A 60 -5.54 -5.85 3.02
N LEU A 61 -5.09 -6.70 2.12
CA LEU A 61 -5.56 -6.72 0.74
C LEU A 61 -6.05 -8.13 0.43
N ARG A 62 -7.35 -8.28 0.12
CA ARG A 62 -8.01 -9.58 -0.02
C ARG A 62 -7.81 -10.48 1.21
N GLY A 63 -8.14 -9.97 2.40
CA GLY A 63 -8.03 -10.72 3.65
C GLY A 63 -6.60 -11.11 4.08
N SER A 64 -5.58 -10.86 3.26
CA SER A 64 -4.18 -11.10 3.62
C SER A 64 -3.68 -10.07 4.65
N ASN A 65 -2.65 -10.37 5.42
CA ASN A 65 -2.06 -9.42 6.37
C ASN A 65 -1.01 -8.50 5.72
N SER A 66 -0.50 -7.53 6.49
CA SER A 66 0.49 -6.55 5.99
C SER A 66 1.73 -7.20 5.40
N ALA A 67 2.24 -8.24 6.04
CA ALA A 67 3.43 -8.96 5.60
C ALA A 67 3.24 -9.73 4.28
N ARG A 68 1.99 -9.88 3.84
CA ARG A 68 1.60 -10.51 2.57
C ARG A 68 1.28 -9.50 1.48
N THR A 69 1.49 -8.20 1.71
CA THR A 69 1.23 -7.14 0.73
C THR A 69 2.48 -6.28 0.55
N LEU A 70 3.03 -6.32 -0.65
CA LEU A 70 4.26 -5.59 -0.97
C LEU A 70 3.94 -4.13 -1.34
N VAL A 71 4.67 -3.19 -0.74
CA VAL A 71 4.60 -1.77 -1.08
C VAL A 71 5.89 -1.32 -1.76
N LEU A 72 5.73 -0.63 -2.89
CA LEU A 72 6.83 -0.09 -3.66
C LEU A 72 6.65 1.42 -3.84
N VAL A 73 7.72 2.19 -3.72
CA VAL A 73 7.77 3.58 -4.15
C VAL A 73 8.73 3.68 -5.34
N ASP A 74 8.21 4.10 -6.49
CA ASP A 74 8.93 4.14 -7.78
C ASP A 74 9.65 2.81 -8.15
N GLY A 75 9.10 1.67 -7.70
CA GLY A 75 9.64 0.33 -7.94
C GLY A 75 10.63 -0.17 -6.88
N VAL A 76 10.97 0.64 -5.89
CA VAL A 76 11.86 0.30 -4.77
C VAL A 76 11.02 -0.19 -3.58
N ARG A 77 11.43 -1.30 -2.96
CA ARG A 77 10.81 -1.83 -1.75
C ARG A 77 11.04 -0.89 -0.57
N LEU A 78 9.95 -0.53 0.11
CA LEU A 78 9.98 0.13 1.40
C LEU A 78 9.22 -0.76 2.39
N GLU A 79 9.95 -1.58 3.12
CA GLU A 79 9.36 -2.47 4.11
C GLU A 79 10.30 -2.61 5.32
N ASP A 80 9.73 -2.62 6.50
CA ASP A 80 10.44 -3.03 7.72
C ASP A 80 10.71 -4.54 7.64
N SER A 81 11.96 -4.94 7.56
CA SER A 81 12.35 -6.36 7.49
C SER A 81 12.15 -7.09 8.83
N GLY A 82 11.88 -6.36 9.91
CA GLY A 82 11.44 -6.92 11.19
C GLY A 82 10.00 -7.43 11.11
N PHE A 83 9.08 -6.65 10.54
CA PHE A 83 7.64 -6.95 10.50
C PHE A 83 7.07 -7.18 9.10
N SER A 84 7.88 -7.00 8.03
CA SER A 84 7.46 -7.03 6.62
C SER A 84 6.23 -6.15 6.36
N SER A 85 6.21 -4.96 6.90
CA SER A 85 5.12 -4.01 6.73
C SER A 85 5.66 -2.65 6.29
N THR A 86 4.83 -1.82 5.68
CA THR A 86 5.16 -0.44 5.32
C THR A 86 4.15 0.48 5.95
N ALA A 87 4.61 1.54 6.58
CA ALA A 87 3.75 2.55 7.22
C ALA A 87 3.11 3.48 6.15
N LEU A 88 2.03 3.00 5.50
CA LEU A 88 1.32 3.72 4.44
C LEU A 88 0.79 5.08 4.89
N GLN A 89 0.46 5.23 6.17
CA GLN A 89 -0.02 6.48 6.77
C GLN A 89 1.04 7.59 6.75
N HIS A 90 2.31 7.27 6.52
CA HIS A 90 3.38 8.26 6.40
C HIS A 90 3.67 8.70 4.97
N ILE A 91 3.05 8.05 3.97
CA ILE A 91 3.18 8.44 2.56
C ILE A 91 2.14 9.50 2.23
N MET A 92 2.56 10.77 2.20
CA MET A 92 1.68 11.90 1.91
C MET A 92 1.32 11.95 0.42
N LEU A 93 0.04 12.15 0.11
CA LEU A 93 -0.49 12.10 -1.28
C LEU A 93 -0.09 13.29 -2.15
N ASP A 94 0.35 14.37 -1.56
CA ASP A 94 0.86 15.54 -2.27
C ASP A 94 2.11 15.26 -3.11
N GLN A 95 2.86 14.21 -2.75
CA GLN A 95 4.06 13.73 -3.45
C GLN A 95 3.76 12.70 -4.55
N VAL A 96 2.52 12.19 -4.58
CA VAL A 96 2.11 11.06 -5.40
C VAL A 96 1.50 11.54 -6.72
N GLU A 97 1.97 10.99 -7.84
CA GLU A 97 1.38 11.16 -9.17
C GLU A 97 0.25 10.16 -9.41
N ARG A 98 0.47 8.90 -9.05
CA ARG A 98 -0.52 7.83 -9.18
C ARG A 98 -0.18 6.65 -8.28
N VAL A 99 -1.19 5.82 -8.01
CA VAL A 99 -1.03 4.55 -7.30
C VAL A 99 -1.56 3.43 -8.19
N GLU A 100 -0.80 2.35 -8.33
CA GLU A 100 -1.23 1.13 -9.00
C GLU A 100 -1.38 0.02 -7.95
N ILE A 101 -2.52 -0.65 -7.92
CA ILE A 101 -2.80 -1.77 -7.01
C ILE A 101 -2.99 -3.00 -7.87
N VAL A 102 -2.11 -3.98 -7.71
CA VAL A 102 -2.19 -5.29 -8.37
C VAL A 102 -2.56 -6.31 -7.31
N ARG A 103 -3.71 -6.96 -7.45
CA ARG A 103 -4.25 -7.90 -6.46
C ARG A 103 -3.93 -9.33 -6.81
N GLY A 104 -3.90 -10.19 -5.77
CA GLY A 104 -3.62 -11.62 -5.86
C GLY A 104 -2.13 -11.95 -5.91
N ASN A 105 -1.81 -13.22 -6.10
CA ASN A 105 -0.45 -13.71 -6.12
C ASN A 105 0.34 -13.18 -7.32
N VAL A 106 1.30 -12.29 -7.06
CA VAL A 106 2.17 -11.69 -8.10
C VAL A 106 3.66 -11.74 -7.74
N SER A 107 4.04 -12.69 -6.88
CA SER A 107 5.45 -12.88 -6.49
C SER A 107 6.36 -13.22 -7.67
N SER A 108 5.85 -13.88 -8.71
CA SER A 108 6.62 -14.13 -9.94
C SER A 108 7.03 -12.86 -10.70
N LEU A 109 6.38 -11.72 -10.39
CA LEU A 109 6.70 -10.42 -10.97
C LEU A 109 7.50 -9.55 -10.01
N TYR A 110 7.16 -9.56 -8.71
CA TYR A 110 7.64 -8.60 -7.75
C TYR A 110 8.49 -9.21 -6.61
N GLY A 111 8.52 -10.55 -6.49
CA GLY A 111 9.24 -11.28 -5.45
C GLY A 111 8.41 -11.53 -4.19
N SER A 112 9.06 -11.96 -3.13
CA SER A 112 8.43 -12.29 -1.84
C SER A 112 7.48 -11.20 -1.34
N ASN A 113 6.54 -11.58 -0.47
CA ASN A 113 5.54 -10.73 0.18
C ASN A 113 4.45 -10.20 -0.76
N ALA A 114 4.51 -10.48 -2.08
CA ALA A 114 3.47 -10.11 -3.04
C ALA A 114 2.39 -11.21 -3.15
N VAL A 115 1.78 -11.58 -2.02
CA VAL A 115 0.77 -12.62 -1.86
C VAL A 115 -0.64 -12.05 -2.03
N GLY A 116 -1.06 -11.12 -1.17
CA GLY A 116 -2.34 -10.39 -1.33
C GLY A 116 -2.30 -9.41 -2.51
N GLY A 117 -1.10 -8.97 -2.85
CA GLY A 117 -0.87 -8.07 -3.98
C GLY A 117 0.30 -7.11 -3.79
N VAL A 118 0.34 -6.13 -4.69
CA VAL A 118 1.35 -5.06 -4.70
C VAL A 118 0.67 -3.71 -4.77
N ILE A 119 1.08 -2.79 -3.91
CA ILE A 119 0.73 -1.37 -3.96
C ILE A 119 1.96 -0.62 -4.45
N GLN A 120 1.88 -0.08 -5.66
CA GLN A 120 2.98 0.66 -6.26
C GLN A 120 2.64 2.15 -6.31
N VAL A 121 3.40 2.93 -5.58
CA VAL A 121 3.30 4.40 -5.53
C VAL A 121 4.28 4.99 -6.51
N PHE A 122 3.82 5.90 -7.36
CA PHE A 122 4.65 6.66 -8.27
C PHE A 122 4.71 8.11 -7.80
N THR A 123 5.90 8.60 -7.54
CA THR A 123 6.11 10.00 -7.15
C THR A 123 5.96 10.94 -8.35
N LYS A 124 5.67 12.21 -8.09
CA LYS A 124 5.51 13.23 -9.13
C LYS A 124 6.77 13.38 -9.96
N ARG A 125 6.58 13.41 -11.27
CA ARG A 125 7.60 13.68 -12.27
C ARG A 125 7.24 14.96 -13.03
N GLY A 126 8.23 15.78 -13.38
CA GLY A 126 7.98 17.02 -14.09
C GLY A 126 7.27 16.80 -15.43
N GLN A 127 6.21 17.56 -15.67
CA GLN A 127 5.43 17.58 -16.92
C GLN A 127 5.08 19.02 -17.29
N GLY A 128 5.00 19.32 -18.58
CA GLY A 128 4.71 20.67 -19.07
C GLY A 128 5.83 21.67 -18.78
N ASP A 129 5.54 22.96 -18.90
CA ASP A 129 6.47 24.03 -18.57
C ASP A 129 6.76 24.07 -17.07
N PRO A 130 8.00 24.36 -16.64
CA PRO A 130 8.34 24.45 -15.23
C PRO A 130 7.52 25.49 -14.49
N ALA A 131 6.83 25.08 -13.43
CA ALA A 131 5.97 25.96 -12.67
C ALA A 131 5.90 25.57 -11.18
N PRO A 132 5.69 26.55 -10.27
CA PRO A 132 5.47 26.29 -8.86
C PRO A 132 4.03 25.80 -8.62
N TYR A 133 3.87 24.96 -7.62
CA TYR A 133 2.57 24.56 -7.09
C TYR A 133 2.63 24.51 -5.56
N GLY A 134 1.49 24.61 -4.91
CA GLY A 134 1.43 24.52 -3.46
C GLY A 134 0.01 24.44 -2.92
N ARG A 135 -0.09 24.06 -1.66
CA ARG A 135 -1.34 23.94 -0.90
C ARG A 135 -1.12 24.33 0.55
N VAL A 136 -2.11 24.95 1.13
CA VAL A 136 -2.25 25.12 2.58
C VAL A 136 -3.59 24.54 3.00
N MET A 137 -3.63 23.87 4.16
CA MET A 137 -4.86 23.33 4.75
C MET A 137 -4.83 23.59 6.25
N ALA A 138 -6.02 23.86 6.80
CA ALA A 138 -6.25 23.91 8.24
C ALA A 138 -7.59 23.28 8.58
N GLY A 139 -7.72 22.69 9.76
CA GLY A 139 -8.96 22.01 10.12
C GLY A 139 -9.02 21.51 11.56
N SER A 140 -9.99 20.65 11.80
CA SER A 140 -10.27 20.04 13.09
C SER A 140 -9.04 19.38 13.71
N ARG A 141 -9.00 19.28 15.04
CA ARG A 141 -7.90 18.72 15.83
C ARG A 141 -6.58 19.49 15.65
N ASP A 142 -6.69 20.82 15.49
CA ASP A 142 -5.54 21.73 15.25
C ASP A 142 -4.66 21.27 14.07
N THR A 143 -5.27 20.66 13.05
CA THR A 143 -4.56 20.15 11.89
C THR A 143 -4.16 21.27 10.97
N THR A 144 -2.87 21.30 10.58
CA THR A 144 -2.33 22.17 9.54
C THR A 144 -1.50 21.34 8.56
N ASP A 145 -1.58 21.65 7.27
CA ASP A 145 -0.79 21.01 6.22
C ASP A 145 -0.32 22.08 5.23
N LEU A 146 0.99 22.08 4.99
CA LEU A 146 1.68 23.00 4.09
C LEU A 146 2.44 22.20 3.04
N GLN A 147 2.24 22.54 1.79
CA GLN A 147 2.92 21.91 0.67
C GLN A 147 3.45 22.96 -0.29
N ALA A 148 4.67 22.76 -0.81
CA ALA A 148 5.25 23.53 -1.91
C ALA A 148 6.05 22.62 -2.84
N GLY A 149 6.02 22.91 -4.12
CA GLY A 149 6.82 22.20 -5.11
C GLY A 149 7.08 23.03 -6.37
N TYR A 150 8.02 22.57 -7.14
CA TYR A 150 8.40 23.14 -8.44
C TYR A 150 8.79 22.01 -9.39
N GLY A 151 8.21 21.97 -10.58
CA GLY A 151 8.51 20.91 -11.52
C GLY A 151 8.08 21.23 -12.94
N GLY A 152 8.61 20.48 -13.89
CA GLY A 152 8.31 20.63 -15.31
C GLY A 152 9.34 19.97 -16.21
N ALA A 153 9.33 20.34 -17.48
CA ALA A 153 10.25 19.87 -18.50
C ALA A 153 10.98 21.05 -19.15
N LEU A 154 12.31 20.95 -19.29
CA LEU A 154 13.17 21.87 -20.00
C LEU A 154 13.94 21.09 -21.06
N GLY A 155 13.50 21.18 -22.32
CA GLY A 155 14.05 20.36 -23.40
C GLY A 155 13.93 18.87 -23.07
N ASP A 156 15.04 18.16 -23.05
CA ASP A 156 15.13 16.73 -22.78
C ASP A 156 15.20 16.38 -21.28
N THR A 157 15.17 17.39 -20.40
CA THR A 157 15.22 17.20 -18.93
C THR A 157 13.85 17.38 -18.32
N ARG A 158 13.40 16.44 -17.50
CA ARG A 158 12.22 16.54 -16.62
C ARG A 158 12.68 16.53 -15.18
N PHE A 159 12.06 17.34 -14.35
CA PHE A 159 12.37 17.38 -12.92
C PHE A 159 11.16 17.77 -12.08
N ASN A 160 11.14 17.32 -10.84
CA ASN A 160 10.20 17.77 -9.81
C ASN A 160 10.89 17.78 -8.46
N VAL A 161 10.60 18.79 -7.65
CA VAL A 161 10.96 18.85 -6.24
C VAL A 161 9.74 19.27 -5.44
N SER A 162 9.49 18.61 -4.31
CA SER A 162 8.44 19.03 -3.38
C SER A 162 8.82 18.79 -1.93
N VAL A 163 8.23 19.62 -1.07
CA VAL A 163 8.30 19.53 0.38
C VAL A 163 6.91 19.67 0.95
N SER A 164 6.64 18.98 2.04
CA SER A 164 5.40 19.15 2.79
C SER A 164 5.61 18.97 4.28
N ARG A 165 4.69 19.56 5.06
CA ARG A 165 4.61 19.38 6.50
C ARG A 165 3.15 19.35 6.94
N LEU A 166 2.80 18.28 7.64
CA LEU A 166 1.52 18.06 8.31
C LEU A 166 1.76 18.05 9.81
N ASP A 167 0.99 18.83 10.55
CA ASP A 167 0.91 18.80 12.01
C ASP A 167 -0.55 18.61 12.42
N THR A 168 -0.83 17.76 13.42
CA THR A 168 -2.15 17.63 14.06
C THR A 168 -1.99 17.28 15.53
N ARG A 169 -2.87 17.83 16.36
CA ARG A 169 -2.94 17.47 17.78
C ARG A 169 -3.51 16.07 17.99
N GLY A 170 -4.27 15.53 17.00
CA GLY A 170 -4.87 14.21 17.12
C GLY A 170 -6.00 14.11 18.14
N PHE A 171 -6.15 12.94 18.72
CA PHE A 171 -7.11 12.58 19.78
C PHE A 171 -6.52 11.39 20.55
N SER A 172 -7.00 11.10 21.78
CA SER A 172 -6.55 9.92 22.53
C SER A 172 -6.84 8.63 21.76
N ALA A 173 -5.80 7.84 21.47
CA ALA A 173 -5.88 6.66 20.64
C ALA A 173 -6.65 5.53 21.30
N ILE A 174 -6.60 5.39 22.62
CA ILE A 174 -7.26 4.32 23.37
C ILE A 174 -8.42 4.86 24.18
N ASP A 175 -9.52 4.11 24.23
CA ASP A 175 -10.67 4.42 25.07
C ASP A 175 -10.32 4.11 26.56
N PRO A 176 -10.16 5.13 27.42
CA PRO A 176 -9.78 4.92 28.81
C PRO A 176 -10.87 4.20 29.64
N ALA A 177 -12.11 4.14 29.15
CA ALA A 177 -13.15 3.34 29.79
C ALA A 177 -12.94 1.84 29.61
N LEU A 178 -12.28 1.43 28.52
CA LEU A 178 -11.92 0.03 28.26
C LEU A 178 -10.52 -0.32 28.77
N ALA A 179 -9.58 0.62 28.72
CA ALA A 179 -8.20 0.41 29.15
C ALA A 179 -7.74 1.57 30.06
N PRO A 180 -8.05 1.52 31.36
CA PRO A 180 -7.71 2.59 32.32
C PRO A 180 -6.21 2.83 32.53
N THR A 181 -5.35 1.94 32.04
CA THR A 181 -3.89 2.09 32.08
C THR A 181 -3.33 2.89 30.91
N ALA A 182 -4.12 3.18 29.87
CA ALA A 182 -3.74 4.03 28.77
C ALA A 182 -3.74 5.52 29.17
N ASN A 183 -2.86 6.30 28.57
CA ASN A 183 -2.83 7.75 28.74
C ASN A 183 -4.05 8.38 28.02
N PRO A 184 -4.89 9.21 28.66
CA PRO A 184 -6.06 9.80 28.02
C PRO A 184 -5.77 11.09 27.25
N ASP A 185 -4.51 11.50 27.08
CA ASP A 185 -4.15 12.71 26.35
C ASP A 185 -4.30 12.52 24.82
N PRO A 186 -4.35 13.58 24.04
CA PRO A 186 -4.38 13.50 22.60
C PRO A 186 -3.04 13.04 22.02
N ASP A 187 -3.07 12.03 21.13
CA ASP A 187 -1.93 11.52 20.39
C ASP A 187 -1.63 12.40 19.18
N GLY A 188 -0.61 13.23 19.32
CA GLY A 188 -0.18 14.17 18.29
C GLY A 188 0.55 13.48 17.14
N TYR A 189 0.53 14.11 15.95
CA TYR A 189 1.25 13.63 14.79
C TYR A 189 1.84 14.79 13.99
N ARG A 190 3.11 14.63 13.59
CA ARG A 190 3.80 15.49 12.64
C ARG A 190 4.42 14.64 11.55
N ASN A 191 4.36 15.12 10.31
CA ASN A 191 5.04 14.51 9.17
C ASN A 191 5.75 15.58 8.36
N GLU A 192 7.01 15.37 8.05
CA GLU A 192 7.78 16.19 7.13
C GLU A 192 8.25 15.31 5.97
N SER A 193 7.97 15.76 4.75
CA SER A 193 8.22 14.96 3.58
C SER A 193 8.96 15.75 2.49
N PHE A 194 9.82 15.05 1.77
CA PHE A 194 10.60 15.56 0.66
C PHE A 194 10.57 14.57 -0.50
N THR A 195 10.37 15.07 -1.73
CA THR A 195 10.62 14.29 -2.95
C THR A 195 11.43 15.09 -3.95
N PHE A 196 12.27 14.36 -4.67
CA PHE A 196 13.00 14.86 -5.82
C PHE A 196 12.99 13.83 -6.92
N SER A 197 12.76 14.24 -8.15
CA SER A 197 12.96 13.41 -9.33
C SER A 197 13.58 14.23 -10.45
N ALA A 198 14.55 13.66 -11.16
CA ALA A 198 15.10 14.23 -12.38
C ALA A 198 15.40 13.13 -13.38
N SER A 199 15.07 13.34 -14.66
CA SER A 199 15.52 12.48 -15.75
C SER A 199 15.95 13.32 -16.95
N HIS A 200 16.94 12.81 -17.68
CA HIS A 200 17.49 13.46 -18.87
C HIS A 200 17.62 12.44 -20.00
N ARG A 201 17.02 12.77 -21.14
CA ARG A 201 17.18 12.01 -22.37
C ARG A 201 18.48 12.43 -23.06
N LEU A 202 19.50 11.57 -22.94
CA LEU A 202 20.80 11.81 -23.57
C LEU A 202 20.69 11.81 -25.11
N ASN A 203 19.81 10.94 -25.63
CA ASN A 203 19.45 10.83 -27.04
C ASN A 203 18.17 9.96 -27.14
N PRO A 204 17.57 9.75 -28.34
CA PRO A 204 16.35 8.95 -28.48
C PRO A 204 16.40 7.51 -27.94
N ALA A 205 17.61 6.96 -27.77
CA ALA A 205 17.83 5.58 -27.31
C ALA A 205 18.22 5.49 -25.82
N HIS A 206 18.65 6.57 -25.17
CA HIS A 206 19.18 6.52 -23.81
C HIS A 206 18.59 7.61 -22.93
N GLU A 207 18.08 7.21 -21.77
CA GLU A 207 17.60 8.08 -20.68
C GLU A 207 18.28 7.69 -19.37
N VAL A 208 18.70 8.67 -18.60
CA VAL A 208 19.22 8.51 -17.23
C VAL A 208 18.31 9.25 -16.27
N GLY A 209 18.24 8.82 -15.03
CA GLY A 209 17.47 9.54 -14.03
C GLY A 209 17.82 9.15 -12.61
N VAL A 210 17.37 10.00 -11.70
CA VAL A 210 17.49 9.84 -10.25
C VAL A 210 16.16 10.19 -9.61
N ALA A 211 15.85 9.55 -8.48
CA ALA A 211 14.74 9.93 -7.63
C ALA A 211 15.09 9.73 -6.17
N ALA A 212 14.58 10.63 -5.33
CA ALA A 212 14.67 10.56 -3.88
C ALA A 212 13.28 10.80 -3.28
N PHE A 213 12.96 10.04 -2.25
CA PHE A 213 11.77 10.17 -1.44
C PHE A 213 12.20 10.06 0.02
N ARG A 214 11.69 10.94 0.88
CA ARG A 214 11.86 10.85 2.33
C ARG A 214 10.60 11.37 3.00
N THR A 215 10.15 10.64 4.00
CA THR A 215 9.15 11.11 4.96
C THR A 215 9.63 10.77 6.34
N GLU A 216 9.50 11.73 7.26
CA GLU A 216 9.83 11.58 8.67
C GLU A 216 8.61 11.96 9.49
N ALA A 217 8.19 11.06 10.36
CA ALA A 217 6.99 11.18 11.17
C ALA A 217 7.33 11.09 12.66
N TRP A 218 6.83 12.06 13.43
CA TRP A 218 6.86 12.05 14.90
C TRP A 218 5.43 11.87 15.36
N LEU A 219 5.23 10.91 16.26
CA LEU A 219 3.90 10.57 16.75
C LEU A 219 3.93 10.21 18.23
N ASP A 220 2.90 10.66 18.93
CA ASP A 220 2.55 10.16 20.25
C ASP A 220 1.62 8.96 20.07
N TYR A 221 1.65 7.99 20.99
CA TYR A 221 0.79 6.81 20.92
C TYR A 221 0.57 6.19 22.29
N ASP A 222 -0.53 5.48 22.44
CA ASP A 222 -0.90 4.81 23.68
C ASP A 222 -0.58 3.31 23.66
N GLN A 223 -0.32 2.78 24.86
CA GLN A 223 -0.26 1.35 25.16
C GLN A 223 -1.23 1.01 26.30
N ALA A 224 -1.80 -0.20 26.24
CA ALA A 224 -2.77 -0.68 27.23
C ALA A 224 -2.33 -1.98 27.91
N PHE A 225 -1.03 -2.20 28.04
CA PHE A 225 -0.53 -3.35 28.77
C PHE A 225 -0.81 -3.22 30.27
N SER A 226 -0.87 -4.34 30.99
CA SER A 226 -1.10 -4.37 32.45
C SER A 226 -0.05 -3.62 33.27
N PHE A 227 1.14 -3.39 32.69
CA PHE A 227 2.25 -2.64 33.27
C PHE A 227 2.32 -1.18 32.79
N SER A 228 1.45 -0.74 31.86
CA SER A 228 1.36 0.65 31.41
C SER A 228 0.72 1.53 32.49
N SER A 229 1.05 2.82 32.46
CA SER A 229 0.51 3.86 33.36
C SER A 229 -0.27 4.90 32.54
N PRO A 230 -1.38 5.44 33.06
CA PRO A 230 -2.12 6.53 32.40
C PRO A 230 -1.33 7.85 32.30
N THR A 231 -0.09 7.87 32.78
CA THR A 231 0.83 9.00 32.65
C THR A 231 2.02 8.68 31.76
N ASP A 232 2.04 7.52 31.10
CA ASP A 232 3.13 7.15 30.21
C ASP A 232 3.06 7.96 28.91
N GLU A 233 4.18 8.58 28.57
CA GLU A 233 4.37 9.28 27.29
C GLU A 233 5.15 8.37 26.33
N ASN A 234 4.42 7.69 25.42
CA ASN A 234 5.05 6.90 24.37
C ASN A 234 5.18 7.75 23.11
N ARG A 235 6.38 7.81 22.55
CA ARG A 235 6.66 8.53 21.30
C ARG A 235 7.42 7.66 20.33
N SER A 236 7.12 7.83 19.04
CA SER A 236 7.83 7.17 17.96
C SER A 236 8.31 8.21 16.94
N ASN A 237 9.55 8.03 16.47
CA ASN A 237 10.07 8.70 15.29
C ASN A 237 10.26 7.65 14.20
N GLN A 238 9.62 7.87 13.03
CA GLN A 238 9.66 6.93 11.92
C GLN A 238 10.11 7.65 10.65
N GLU A 239 11.13 7.08 9.95
CA GLU A 239 11.61 7.55 8.66
C GLU A 239 11.42 6.47 7.62
N LEU A 240 10.73 6.82 6.53
CA LEU A 240 10.77 6.07 5.27
C LEU A 240 11.57 6.88 4.26
N SER A 241 12.58 6.28 3.66
CA SER A 241 13.34 6.95 2.61
C SER A 241 13.76 6.03 1.49
N MET A 242 13.88 6.59 0.28
CA MET A 242 14.33 5.91 -0.92
C MET A 242 15.22 6.84 -1.74
N LEU A 243 16.32 6.27 -2.22
CA LEU A 243 17.17 6.88 -3.23
C LEU A 243 17.40 5.88 -4.36
N GLN A 244 17.20 6.30 -5.60
CA GLN A 244 17.49 5.47 -6.76
C GLN A 244 18.13 6.26 -7.90
N ALA A 245 18.91 5.54 -8.70
CA ALA A 245 19.40 6.00 -10.00
C ALA A 245 19.11 4.91 -11.03
N TRP A 246 18.80 5.31 -12.25
CA TRP A 246 18.56 4.36 -13.34
C TRP A 246 19.16 4.83 -14.65
N TRP A 247 19.46 3.86 -15.50
CA TRP A 247 19.75 4.03 -16.90
C TRP A 247 18.83 3.14 -17.72
N GLU A 248 18.08 3.73 -18.65
CA GLU A 248 17.25 3.03 -19.60
C GLU A 248 17.84 3.18 -20.99
N ALA A 249 17.96 2.05 -21.72
CA ALA A 249 18.52 2.00 -23.05
C ALA A 249 17.60 1.25 -24.00
N ARG A 250 17.51 1.72 -25.25
CA ARG A 250 16.88 1.01 -26.36
C ARG A 250 17.97 0.71 -27.37
N PHE A 251 18.63 -0.44 -27.19
CA PHE A 251 19.79 -0.83 -28.00
C PHE A 251 19.44 -1.03 -29.47
N VAL A 252 18.28 -1.65 -29.72
CA VAL A 252 17.64 -1.77 -31.02
C VAL A 252 16.13 -1.61 -30.83
N GLU A 253 15.38 -1.29 -31.89
CA GLU A 253 13.95 -0.99 -31.80
C GLU A 253 13.12 -1.99 -30.95
N PRO A 254 13.30 -3.32 -31.06
CA PRO A 254 12.52 -4.27 -30.28
C PRO A 254 13.06 -4.51 -28.85
N TRP A 255 14.24 -3.99 -28.46
CA TRP A 255 14.88 -4.31 -27.18
C TRP A 255 15.08 -3.07 -26.31
N LYS A 256 14.35 -3.03 -25.20
CA LYS A 256 14.47 -2.04 -24.12
C LYS A 256 15.13 -2.72 -22.92
N SER A 257 16.13 -2.05 -22.34
CA SER A 257 16.87 -2.51 -21.16
C SER A 257 16.92 -1.40 -20.12
N ARG A 258 16.81 -1.74 -18.84
CA ARG A 258 16.90 -0.79 -17.74
C ARG A 258 17.72 -1.38 -16.59
N VAL A 259 18.70 -0.62 -16.13
CA VAL A 259 19.46 -0.90 -14.91
C VAL A 259 19.02 0.11 -13.86
N THR A 260 18.74 -0.37 -12.65
CA THR A 260 18.37 0.47 -11.50
C THR A 260 19.23 0.05 -10.30
N VAL A 261 19.77 1.04 -9.61
CA VAL A 261 20.43 0.88 -8.30
C VAL A 261 19.65 1.71 -7.31
N ALA A 262 19.29 1.12 -6.17
CA ALA A 262 18.46 1.79 -5.19
C ALA A 262 18.81 1.39 -3.74
N GLU A 263 18.53 2.31 -2.83
CA GLU A 263 18.52 2.07 -1.38
C GLU A 263 17.18 2.53 -0.81
N GLY A 264 16.52 1.66 -0.05
CA GLY A 264 15.34 1.94 0.75
C GLY A 264 15.67 1.84 2.24
N LYS A 265 15.05 2.68 3.08
CA LYS A 265 15.17 2.62 4.54
C LYS A 265 13.78 2.72 5.15
N ASP A 266 13.59 1.95 6.22
CA ASP A 266 12.48 2.05 7.16
C ASP A 266 13.09 2.05 8.56
N HIS A 267 13.11 3.20 9.20
CA HIS A 267 13.71 3.41 10.52
C HIS A 267 12.63 3.81 11.50
N ARG A 268 12.68 3.20 12.67
CA ARG A 268 11.80 3.51 13.80
C ARG A 268 12.60 3.55 15.08
N ASP A 269 12.45 4.62 15.85
CA ASP A 269 12.95 4.78 17.21
C ASP A 269 11.80 5.16 18.14
N ASP A 270 11.59 4.38 19.19
CA ASP A 270 10.54 4.60 20.19
C ASP A 270 11.14 5.04 21.53
N THR A 271 10.42 5.90 22.24
CA THR A 271 10.75 6.32 23.60
C THR A 271 9.56 6.16 24.53
N LEU A 272 9.82 5.88 25.81
CA LEU A 272 8.85 5.89 26.89
C LEU A 272 9.33 6.88 27.96
N ASN A 273 8.51 7.89 28.27
CA ASN A 273 8.82 8.95 29.23
C ASN A 273 10.17 9.62 28.95
N GLY A 274 10.49 9.81 27.66
CA GLY A 274 11.74 10.41 27.17
C GLY A 274 12.96 9.47 27.20
N ALA A 275 12.86 8.26 27.77
CA ALA A 275 13.91 7.26 27.72
C ALA A 275 13.78 6.37 26.49
N PHE A 276 14.90 5.90 25.95
CA PHE A 276 14.93 4.93 24.85
C PHE A 276 14.12 3.67 25.19
N SER A 277 13.25 3.23 24.29
CA SER A 277 12.41 2.04 24.45
C SER A 277 12.74 0.97 23.40
N ASN A 278 12.63 1.33 22.12
CA ASN A 278 12.80 0.40 21.02
C ASN A 278 13.45 1.04 19.81
N ARG A 279 14.13 0.23 18.99
CA ARG A 279 14.67 0.57 17.68
C ARG A 279 14.39 -0.55 16.67
N SER A 280 14.00 -0.19 15.46
CA SER A 280 13.99 -1.06 14.29
C SER A 280 14.47 -0.24 13.09
N HIS A 281 15.69 -0.48 12.65
CA HIS A 281 16.28 0.22 11.49
C HIS A 281 16.56 -0.80 10.39
N THR A 282 15.69 -0.84 9.40
CA THR A 282 15.86 -1.63 8.18
C THR A 282 16.51 -0.80 7.10
N ARG A 283 17.45 -1.39 6.38
CA ARG A 283 18.00 -0.88 5.14
C ARG A 283 18.01 -1.98 4.08
N THR A 284 17.48 -1.66 2.90
CA THR A 284 17.47 -2.54 1.74
C THR A 284 18.20 -1.88 0.58
N ARG A 285 19.28 -2.49 0.09
CA ARG A 285 19.97 -2.12 -1.14
C ARG A 285 19.58 -3.09 -2.24
N GLN A 286 19.35 -2.56 -3.43
CA GLN A 286 18.96 -3.43 -4.56
C GLN A 286 19.57 -2.94 -5.86
N VAL A 287 19.96 -3.91 -6.68
CA VAL A 287 20.38 -3.71 -8.07
C VAL A 287 19.48 -4.56 -8.94
N MET A 288 18.84 -3.93 -9.93
CA MET A 288 17.92 -4.60 -10.85
C MET A 288 18.36 -4.35 -12.28
N TRP A 289 18.33 -5.40 -13.10
CA TRP A 289 18.52 -5.31 -14.55
C TRP A 289 17.32 -5.95 -15.24
N ASP A 290 16.46 -5.12 -15.82
CA ASP A 290 15.23 -5.52 -16.50
C ASP A 290 15.37 -5.35 -18.01
N ASN A 291 14.91 -6.37 -18.75
CA ASN A 291 14.93 -6.40 -20.21
C ASN A 291 13.54 -6.72 -20.75
N GLU A 292 13.14 -6.01 -21.79
CA GLU A 292 11.92 -6.23 -22.56
C GLU A 292 12.30 -6.35 -24.03
N VAL A 293 11.93 -7.47 -24.66
CA VAL A 293 12.22 -7.75 -26.07
C VAL A 293 10.92 -8.05 -26.80
N ARG A 294 10.54 -7.20 -27.76
CA ARG A 294 9.43 -7.46 -28.65
C ARG A 294 9.86 -8.40 -29.77
N VAL A 295 9.51 -9.68 -29.63
CA VAL A 295 9.92 -10.75 -30.58
C VAL A 295 9.02 -10.83 -31.82
N ALA A 296 7.77 -10.31 -31.72
CA ALA A 296 6.83 -10.14 -32.82
C ALA A 296 5.80 -9.04 -32.48
N PRO A 297 4.98 -8.56 -33.43
CA PRO A 297 3.87 -7.68 -33.10
C PRO A 297 3.00 -8.30 -32.00
N GLN A 298 2.81 -7.57 -30.87
CA GLN A 298 2.04 -8.04 -29.71
C GLN A 298 2.61 -9.24 -28.93
N HIS A 299 3.88 -9.59 -29.13
CA HIS A 299 4.58 -10.64 -28.40
C HIS A 299 5.85 -10.08 -27.75
N VAL A 300 5.89 -10.08 -26.43
CA VAL A 300 6.96 -9.51 -25.61
C VAL A 300 7.53 -10.58 -24.69
N LEU A 301 8.84 -10.73 -24.71
CA LEU A 301 9.60 -11.47 -23.70
C LEU A 301 10.19 -10.48 -22.71
N THR A 302 10.16 -10.84 -21.42
CA THR A 302 10.81 -10.10 -20.36
C THR A 302 11.80 -10.99 -19.63
N ALA A 303 12.93 -10.41 -19.24
CA ALA A 303 13.92 -11.07 -18.38
C ALA A 303 14.45 -10.06 -17.37
N GLY A 304 14.70 -10.49 -16.15
CA GLY A 304 15.25 -9.65 -15.11
C GLY A 304 16.19 -10.43 -14.19
N ILE A 305 17.18 -9.71 -13.69
CA ILE A 305 18.09 -10.17 -12.63
C ILE A 305 18.03 -9.13 -11.51
N GLU A 306 17.96 -9.58 -10.28
CA GLU A 306 17.92 -8.73 -9.09
C GLU A 306 18.90 -9.27 -8.04
N GLY A 307 19.69 -8.37 -7.45
CA GLY A 307 20.45 -8.60 -6.22
C GLY A 307 19.91 -7.66 -5.14
N ARG A 308 19.68 -8.18 -3.95
CA ARG A 308 19.17 -7.43 -2.80
C ARG A 308 19.92 -7.81 -1.54
N ASP A 309 20.30 -6.79 -0.78
CA ASP A 309 20.94 -6.88 0.53
C ASP A 309 20.03 -6.17 1.54
N GLN A 310 19.60 -6.89 2.57
CA GLN A 310 18.74 -6.39 3.64
C GLN A 310 19.47 -6.47 4.97
N THR A 311 19.44 -5.39 5.74
CA THR A 311 19.99 -5.35 7.10
C THR A 311 18.94 -4.85 8.09
N LEU A 312 18.91 -5.46 9.29
CA LEU A 312 18.11 -5.00 10.42
C LEU A 312 19.03 -4.75 11.60
N ASN A 313 18.99 -3.51 12.13
CA ASN A 313 19.57 -3.13 13.40
C ASN A 313 18.43 -2.88 14.38
N SER A 314 18.19 -3.81 15.31
CA SER A 314 17.16 -3.72 16.33
C SER A 314 17.78 -3.60 17.73
N ALA A 315 17.05 -2.96 18.62
CA ALA A 315 17.41 -2.81 20.03
C ALA A 315 16.15 -2.55 20.85
N SER A 316 16.16 -2.97 22.10
CA SER A 316 15.15 -2.64 23.09
C SER A 316 15.80 -2.05 24.35
N SER A 317 14.98 -1.59 25.30
CA SER A 317 15.45 -1.14 26.62
C SER A 317 16.19 -2.24 27.40
N PHE A 318 16.07 -3.52 26.98
CA PHE A 318 16.76 -4.66 27.57
C PHE A 318 18.12 -4.97 26.93
N GLY A 319 18.42 -4.36 25.77
CA GLY A 319 19.69 -4.53 25.06
C GLY A 319 19.58 -4.36 23.56
N ALA A 320 20.73 -4.41 22.90
CA ALA A 320 20.81 -4.40 21.43
C ALA A 320 20.89 -5.84 20.90
N ASP A 321 20.17 -6.10 19.81
CA ASP A 321 20.27 -7.36 19.10
C ASP A 321 21.49 -7.37 18.18
N PRO A 322 22.04 -8.54 17.84
CA PRO A 322 23.02 -8.65 16.78
C PRO A 322 22.48 -8.10 15.46
N LEU A 323 23.34 -7.41 14.69
CA LEU A 323 22.99 -7.00 13.33
C LEU A 323 22.59 -8.25 12.51
N ARG A 324 21.44 -8.19 11.86
CA ARG A 324 20.95 -9.25 11.00
C ARG A 324 21.09 -8.86 9.55
N GLU A 325 21.51 -9.78 8.74
CA GLU A 325 21.78 -9.57 7.32
C GLU A 325 21.16 -10.70 6.50
N ARG A 326 20.67 -10.35 5.32
CA ARG A 326 20.09 -11.29 4.34
C ARG A 326 20.45 -10.83 2.96
N GLU A 327 21.03 -11.73 2.18
CA GLU A 327 21.26 -11.54 0.76
C GLU A 327 20.20 -12.31 -0.05
N VAL A 328 19.75 -11.73 -1.15
CA VAL A 328 18.76 -12.34 -2.05
C VAL A 328 19.23 -12.16 -3.49
N GLY A 329 19.38 -13.27 -4.18
CA GLY A 329 19.56 -13.31 -5.64
C GLY A 329 18.28 -13.73 -6.33
N ALA A 330 17.88 -13.06 -7.43
CA ALA A 330 16.68 -13.44 -8.16
C ALA A 330 16.86 -13.38 -9.67
N VAL A 331 16.19 -14.32 -10.36
CA VAL A 331 16.07 -14.35 -11.82
C VAL A 331 14.60 -14.44 -12.18
N ARG A 332 14.18 -13.65 -13.17
CA ARG A 332 12.81 -13.59 -13.64
C ARG A 332 12.75 -13.71 -15.16
N LEU A 333 11.79 -14.52 -15.63
CA LEU A 333 11.44 -14.66 -17.05
C LEU A 333 9.94 -14.44 -17.23
N GLY A 334 9.55 -13.82 -18.33
CA GLY A 334 8.15 -13.58 -18.63
C GLY A 334 7.85 -13.53 -20.11
N TYR A 335 6.61 -13.85 -20.44
CA TYR A 335 6.05 -13.77 -21.78
C TYR A 335 4.67 -13.11 -21.71
N LEU A 336 4.44 -12.16 -22.60
CA LEU A 336 3.16 -11.54 -22.88
C LEU A 336 2.89 -11.68 -24.37
N GLY A 337 1.78 -12.33 -24.72
CA GLY A 337 1.42 -12.55 -26.12
C GLY A 337 -0.06 -12.33 -26.39
N ARG A 338 -0.38 -11.84 -27.59
CA ARG A 338 -1.74 -11.73 -28.08
C ARG A 338 -1.86 -12.30 -29.48
N LEU A 339 -2.81 -13.22 -29.66
CA LEU A 339 -3.16 -13.82 -30.94
C LEU A 339 -4.67 -13.68 -31.19
N GLY A 340 -5.03 -12.75 -32.06
CA GLY A 340 -6.44 -12.39 -32.29
C GLY A 340 -7.10 -11.90 -30.99
N ASN A 341 -8.14 -12.59 -30.56
CA ASN A 341 -8.88 -12.28 -29.33
C ASN A 341 -8.28 -12.93 -28.07
N HIS A 342 -7.26 -13.77 -28.22
CA HIS A 342 -6.61 -14.49 -27.12
C HIS A 342 -5.40 -13.72 -26.61
N SER A 343 -5.22 -13.64 -25.31
CA SER A 343 -4.04 -13.09 -24.64
C SER A 343 -3.49 -14.12 -23.67
N LEU A 344 -2.18 -14.25 -23.64
CA LEU A 344 -1.46 -15.14 -22.71
C LEU A 344 -0.42 -14.32 -21.95
N GLN A 345 -0.30 -14.60 -20.67
CA GLN A 345 0.75 -14.12 -19.80
C GLN A 345 1.33 -15.30 -19.03
N ALA A 346 2.65 -15.47 -19.09
CA ALA A 346 3.37 -16.45 -18.28
C ALA A 346 4.58 -15.77 -17.66
N ASN A 347 4.76 -15.94 -16.36
CA ASN A 347 5.91 -15.43 -15.63
C ASN A 347 6.44 -16.53 -14.72
N TYR A 348 7.74 -16.58 -14.57
CA TYR A 348 8.42 -17.43 -13.60
C TYR A 348 9.53 -16.62 -12.93
N ARG A 349 9.68 -16.77 -11.62
CA ARG A 349 10.72 -16.17 -10.81
C ARG A 349 11.30 -17.22 -9.87
N TYR A 350 12.62 -17.23 -9.77
CA TYR A 350 13.38 -18.00 -8.81
C TYR A 350 14.16 -17.02 -7.93
N GLU A 351 14.07 -17.19 -6.62
CA GLU A 351 14.78 -16.41 -5.62
C GLU A 351 15.59 -17.34 -4.72
N ASP A 352 16.80 -16.94 -4.40
CA ASP A 352 17.70 -17.62 -3.47
C ASP A 352 18.05 -16.68 -2.32
N TYR A 353 17.82 -17.15 -1.10
CA TYR A 353 17.97 -16.41 0.14
C TYR A 353 19.09 -17.01 0.97
N SER A 354 19.96 -16.19 1.54
CA SER A 354 21.12 -16.64 2.31
C SER A 354 20.78 -17.36 3.63
N ASP A 355 19.56 -17.20 4.14
CA ASP A 355 19.14 -17.65 5.48
C ASP A 355 18.12 -18.80 5.48
N PHE A 356 17.33 -19.02 4.43
CA PHE A 356 16.36 -20.12 4.42
C PHE A 356 16.28 -20.89 3.09
N GLY A 357 17.12 -20.57 2.10
CA GLY A 357 17.18 -21.29 0.81
C GLY A 357 16.35 -20.64 -0.29
N SER A 358 15.85 -21.43 -1.23
CA SER A 358 15.33 -20.91 -2.48
C SER A 358 13.85 -21.20 -2.69
N GLU A 359 13.15 -20.28 -3.36
CA GLU A 359 11.74 -20.38 -3.72
C GLU A 359 11.50 -20.06 -5.19
N GLY A 360 10.60 -20.83 -5.81
CA GLY A 360 10.15 -20.62 -7.18
C GLY A 360 8.68 -20.25 -7.25
N THR A 361 8.33 -19.20 -8.00
CA THR A 361 6.93 -18.77 -8.16
C THR A 361 6.58 -18.57 -9.62
N TYR A 362 5.32 -18.79 -9.96
CA TYR A 362 4.81 -18.60 -11.32
C TYR A 362 3.50 -17.80 -11.34
N PHE A 363 3.21 -17.24 -12.50
CA PHE A 363 1.91 -16.68 -12.88
C PHE A 363 1.56 -17.16 -14.27
N LEU A 364 0.43 -17.79 -14.42
CA LEU A 364 -0.16 -18.18 -15.69
C LEU A 364 -1.50 -17.48 -15.85
N GLY A 365 -1.66 -16.72 -16.92
CA GLY A 365 -2.86 -15.96 -17.18
C GLY A 365 -3.33 -16.07 -18.62
N TYR A 366 -4.63 -16.17 -18.78
CA TYR A 366 -5.32 -16.20 -20.06
C TYR A 366 -6.41 -15.14 -20.11
N GLY A 367 -6.51 -14.42 -21.22
CA GLY A 367 -7.57 -13.47 -21.49
C GLY A 367 -8.20 -13.72 -22.84
N TYR A 368 -9.54 -13.60 -22.91
CA TYR A 368 -10.29 -13.74 -24.14
C TYR A 368 -11.23 -12.55 -24.34
N ASP A 369 -11.05 -11.81 -25.44
CA ASP A 369 -11.94 -10.73 -25.83
C ASP A 369 -13.20 -11.31 -26.52
N LEU A 370 -14.28 -11.47 -25.73
CA LEU A 370 -15.59 -11.94 -26.23
C LEU A 370 -16.15 -10.99 -27.30
N THR A 371 -16.01 -9.69 -27.03
CA THR A 371 -16.38 -8.60 -27.96
C THR A 371 -15.42 -7.43 -27.79
N GLY A 372 -15.60 -6.37 -28.55
CA GLY A 372 -14.87 -5.11 -28.34
C GLY A 372 -15.04 -4.51 -26.93
N ALA A 373 -16.11 -4.85 -26.20
CA ALA A 373 -16.39 -4.33 -24.85
C ALA A 373 -16.17 -5.36 -23.74
N TRP A 374 -16.39 -6.65 -23.97
CA TRP A 374 -16.34 -7.70 -22.97
C TRP A 374 -15.07 -8.55 -23.07
N ARG A 375 -14.44 -8.78 -21.95
CA ARG A 375 -13.25 -9.63 -21.82
C ARG A 375 -13.41 -10.59 -20.64
N PHE A 376 -13.10 -11.85 -20.88
CA PHE A 376 -12.95 -12.89 -19.86
C PHE A 376 -11.48 -13.06 -19.48
N THR A 377 -11.17 -13.33 -18.21
CA THR A 377 -9.82 -13.63 -17.72
C THR A 377 -9.84 -14.84 -16.81
N LEU A 378 -8.76 -15.62 -16.89
CA LEU A 378 -8.47 -16.75 -16.00
C LEU A 378 -7.01 -16.65 -15.60
N SER A 379 -6.69 -16.87 -14.35
CA SER A 379 -5.30 -16.97 -13.90
C SER A 379 -5.14 -17.95 -12.75
N ASN A 380 -3.93 -18.52 -12.68
CA ASN A 380 -3.44 -19.29 -11.54
C ASN A 380 -2.01 -18.85 -11.27
N ALA A 381 -1.69 -18.63 -10.00
CA ALA A 381 -0.41 -18.08 -9.60
C ALA A 381 -0.01 -18.54 -8.22
N THR A 382 1.29 -18.73 -8.02
CA THR A 382 1.88 -18.96 -6.70
C THR A 382 2.60 -17.74 -6.19
N ALA A 383 2.64 -17.60 -4.87
CA ALA A 383 3.44 -16.61 -4.17
C ALA A 383 4.03 -17.20 -2.89
N PHE A 384 4.97 -16.48 -2.28
CA PHE A 384 5.49 -16.84 -0.98
C PHE A 384 5.80 -15.60 -0.15
N ARG A 385 5.81 -15.81 1.17
CA ARG A 385 6.30 -14.84 2.15
C ARG A 385 7.52 -15.43 2.84
N ALA A 386 8.64 -14.71 2.79
CA ALA A 386 9.82 -15.00 3.58
C ALA A 386 9.52 -14.71 5.06
N PRO A 387 9.92 -15.58 6.01
CA PRO A 387 9.91 -15.22 7.42
C PRO A 387 10.73 -13.94 7.65
N THR A 388 10.25 -13.05 8.49
CA THR A 388 10.97 -11.81 8.83
C THR A 388 12.14 -12.10 9.76
N PHE A 389 13.01 -11.12 9.97
CA PHE A 389 14.07 -11.26 10.95
C PHE A 389 13.55 -11.44 12.38
N LEU A 390 12.40 -10.81 12.71
CA LEU A 390 11.78 -10.99 14.03
C LEU A 390 11.01 -12.31 14.12
N ASP A 391 10.39 -12.77 13.03
CA ASP A 391 9.78 -14.10 12.99
C ASP A 391 10.82 -15.19 13.34
N LEU A 392 12.07 -15.04 12.88
CA LEU A 392 13.18 -15.98 13.12
C LEU A 392 14.00 -15.66 14.38
N ASP A 393 13.58 -14.70 15.20
CA ASP A 393 14.32 -14.32 16.42
C ASP A 393 14.42 -15.48 17.41
N PRO A 394 15.63 -15.83 17.92
CA PRO A 394 15.77 -16.93 18.87
C PRO A 394 15.13 -16.69 20.24
N ALA A 395 14.93 -15.41 20.63
CA ALA A 395 14.39 -15.04 21.94
C ALA A 395 12.89 -14.79 21.92
N PHE A 396 12.36 -14.18 20.85
CA PHE A 396 10.97 -13.73 20.74
C PHE A 396 10.23 -14.29 19.52
N GLY A 397 10.93 -14.97 18.64
CA GLY A 397 10.40 -15.59 17.41
C GLY A 397 10.49 -17.11 17.44
N ASN A 398 10.53 -17.70 16.24
CA ASN A 398 10.67 -19.14 16.05
C ASN A 398 11.68 -19.40 14.91
N PRO A 399 12.92 -19.79 15.23
CA PRO A 399 13.96 -20.01 14.21
C PRO A 399 13.71 -21.22 13.30
N ASN A 400 12.68 -22.04 13.59
CA ASN A 400 12.31 -23.21 12.78
C ASN A 400 11.19 -22.92 11.77
N LEU A 401 10.78 -21.67 11.61
CA LEU A 401 9.74 -21.30 10.66
C LEU A 401 10.17 -21.61 9.23
N LYS A 402 9.23 -22.14 8.47
CA LYS A 402 9.33 -22.29 7.03
C LYS A 402 8.76 -21.07 6.32
N PRO A 403 9.20 -20.76 5.09
CA PRO A 403 8.50 -19.82 4.24
C PRO A 403 7.03 -20.21 4.06
N GLU A 404 6.15 -19.22 4.16
CA GLU A 404 4.74 -19.38 3.83
C GLU A 404 4.58 -19.38 2.32
N ARG A 405 3.81 -20.31 1.78
CA ARG A 405 3.47 -20.40 0.36
C ARG A 405 1.98 -20.18 0.17
N SER A 406 1.62 -19.72 -1.01
CA SER A 406 0.21 -19.58 -1.39
C SER A 406 0.00 -19.85 -2.87
N GLU A 407 -1.20 -20.36 -3.18
CA GLU A 407 -1.69 -20.49 -4.54
C GLU A 407 -3.02 -19.73 -4.66
N THR A 408 -3.18 -18.97 -5.75
CA THR A 408 -4.43 -18.26 -6.04
C THR A 408 -4.91 -18.60 -7.43
N SER A 409 -6.20 -18.98 -7.52
CA SER A 409 -6.94 -19.10 -8.78
C SER A 409 -7.93 -17.96 -8.92
N GLU A 410 -8.01 -17.34 -10.12
CA GLU A 410 -8.95 -16.26 -10.38
C GLU A 410 -9.72 -16.48 -11.68
N ILE A 411 -11.01 -16.10 -11.65
CA ILE A 411 -11.88 -16.00 -12.83
C ILE A 411 -12.45 -14.59 -12.86
N GLY A 412 -12.25 -13.88 -13.97
CA GLY A 412 -12.68 -12.50 -14.09
C GLY A 412 -13.50 -12.23 -15.36
N ILE A 413 -14.43 -11.31 -15.25
CA ILE A 413 -15.11 -10.69 -16.40
C ILE A 413 -14.96 -9.19 -16.33
N GLN A 414 -14.63 -8.59 -17.46
CA GLN A 414 -14.47 -7.15 -17.59
C GLN A 414 -15.40 -6.62 -18.70
N TRP A 415 -16.01 -5.48 -18.43
CA TRP A 415 -16.72 -4.70 -19.42
C TRP A 415 -16.14 -3.29 -19.48
N ALA A 416 -15.86 -2.80 -20.69
CA ALA A 416 -15.36 -1.46 -20.92
C ALA A 416 -16.05 -0.84 -22.15
N SER A 417 -16.70 0.31 -21.98
CA SER A 417 -17.35 1.06 -23.05
C SER A 417 -17.27 2.56 -22.77
N GLY A 418 -16.60 3.30 -23.64
CA GLY A 418 -16.32 4.72 -23.41
C GLY A 418 -15.58 4.96 -22.08
N PRO A 419 -16.11 5.81 -21.19
CA PRO A 419 -15.50 6.07 -19.89
C PRO A 419 -15.79 4.97 -18.84
N HIS A 420 -16.67 4.03 -19.14
CA HIS A 420 -17.16 3.04 -18.20
C HIS A 420 -16.28 1.80 -18.18
N ARG A 421 -16.00 1.30 -16.98
CA ARG A 421 -15.31 0.04 -16.73
C ARG A 421 -15.99 -0.66 -15.56
N LEU A 422 -16.32 -1.92 -15.75
CA LEU A 422 -16.78 -2.85 -14.73
C LEU A 422 -15.86 -4.06 -14.73
N ARG A 423 -15.42 -4.49 -13.59
CA ARG A 423 -14.70 -5.74 -13.42
C ARG A 423 -15.30 -6.51 -12.24
N VAL A 424 -15.55 -7.79 -12.47
CA VAL A 424 -15.95 -8.75 -11.44
C VAL A 424 -14.92 -9.88 -11.47
N VAL A 425 -14.37 -10.22 -10.30
CA VAL A 425 -13.38 -11.29 -10.15
C VAL A 425 -13.80 -12.17 -9.00
N TRP A 426 -13.98 -13.46 -9.26
CA TRP A 426 -13.94 -14.47 -8.25
C TRP A 426 -12.48 -14.89 -8.02
N PHE A 427 -12.09 -15.07 -6.79
CA PHE A 427 -10.74 -15.52 -6.40
C PHE A 427 -10.85 -16.55 -5.28
N ASP A 428 -9.89 -17.46 -5.28
CA ASP A 428 -9.68 -18.46 -4.23
C ASP A 428 -8.18 -18.54 -3.96
N THR A 429 -7.80 -18.33 -2.70
CA THR A 429 -6.41 -18.32 -2.22
C THR A 429 -6.25 -19.27 -1.07
N GLU A 430 -5.39 -20.26 -1.23
CA GLU A 430 -4.98 -21.20 -0.19
C GLU A 430 -3.53 -20.91 0.24
N TYR A 431 -3.26 -21.17 1.53
CA TYR A 431 -1.93 -20.99 2.12
C TYR A 431 -1.42 -22.29 2.68
N GLU A 432 -0.13 -22.56 2.45
CA GLU A 432 0.64 -23.64 3.06
C GLU A 432 1.65 -23.04 4.02
N ASP A 433 1.79 -23.62 5.23
CA ASP A 433 2.71 -23.15 6.27
C ASP A 433 2.51 -21.65 6.61
N ALA A 434 1.25 -21.17 6.66
CA ALA A 434 0.93 -19.77 6.95
C ALA A 434 1.55 -19.33 8.27
N ILE A 435 2.25 -18.18 8.27
CA ILE A 435 2.90 -17.63 9.47
C ILE A 435 1.92 -16.71 10.17
N VAL A 436 1.50 -17.09 11.38
CA VAL A 436 0.59 -16.32 12.24
C VAL A 436 1.18 -16.15 13.63
N LEU A 437 0.75 -15.08 14.32
CA LEU A 437 1.09 -14.86 15.72
C LEU A 437 0.03 -15.53 16.61
N ASP A 438 0.46 -16.39 17.51
CA ASP A 438 -0.42 -16.96 18.53
C ASP A 438 -0.87 -15.88 19.54
N PRO A 439 -1.76 -16.19 20.50
CA PRO A 439 -2.19 -15.25 21.53
C PRO A 439 -1.07 -14.66 22.40
N PHE A 440 0.11 -15.29 22.40
CA PHE A 440 1.31 -14.83 23.12
C PHE A 440 2.31 -14.10 22.23
N PHE A 441 1.90 -13.76 20.98
CA PHE A 441 2.72 -13.10 19.96
C PHE A 441 3.93 -13.91 19.46
N ILE A 442 3.88 -15.25 19.61
CA ILE A 442 4.92 -16.14 19.09
C ILE A 442 4.53 -16.59 17.68
N PRO A 443 5.38 -16.38 16.65
CA PRO A 443 5.08 -16.77 15.29
C PRO A 443 5.12 -18.30 15.11
N GLN A 444 4.12 -18.85 14.42
CA GLN A 444 3.96 -20.27 14.14
C GLN A 444 3.55 -20.48 12.68
N ASN A 445 3.99 -21.60 12.09
CA ASN A 445 3.37 -22.08 10.85
C ASN A 445 2.09 -22.83 11.19
N VAL A 446 0.96 -22.38 10.63
CA VAL A 446 -0.34 -23.07 10.77
C VAL A 446 -0.72 -23.75 9.46
N GLN A 447 -1.57 -24.80 9.57
CA GLN A 447 -1.91 -25.63 8.43
C GLN A 447 -3.07 -25.07 7.60
N THR A 448 -3.92 -24.23 8.20
CA THR A 448 -5.12 -23.74 7.54
C THR A 448 -5.17 -22.22 7.58
N ALA A 449 -4.98 -21.62 6.41
CA ALA A 449 -5.39 -20.27 6.11
C ALA A 449 -5.91 -20.25 4.65
N ALA A 450 -7.00 -19.54 4.41
CA ALA A 450 -7.60 -19.45 3.08
C ALA A 450 -8.43 -18.18 2.95
N ASN A 451 -8.66 -17.73 1.73
CA ASN A 451 -9.63 -16.68 1.45
C ASN A 451 -10.26 -16.88 0.07
N GLU A 452 -11.54 -17.17 0.03
CA GLU A 452 -12.36 -17.20 -1.18
C GLU A 452 -13.25 -15.96 -1.22
N GLY A 453 -13.48 -15.38 -2.42
CA GLY A 453 -14.34 -14.22 -2.50
C GLY A 453 -14.66 -13.75 -3.91
N ILE A 454 -15.50 -12.71 -3.95
CA ILE A 454 -15.87 -11.99 -5.18
C ILE A 454 -15.60 -10.51 -4.96
N GLU A 455 -14.81 -9.92 -5.85
CA GLU A 455 -14.59 -8.48 -5.93
C GLU A 455 -15.27 -7.90 -7.16
N THR A 456 -15.98 -6.80 -6.95
CA THR A 456 -16.56 -5.99 -8.03
C THR A 456 -16.01 -4.58 -7.96
N SER A 457 -15.54 -4.05 -9.06
CA SER A 457 -15.11 -2.65 -9.20
C SER A 457 -15.75 -2.00 -10.42
N TYR A 458 -16.26 -0.79 -10.24
CA TYR A 458 -16.82 0.03 -11.32
C TYR A 458 -16.18 1.41 -11.29
N SER A 459 -15.89 1.95 -12.47
CA SER A 459 -15.54 3.35 -12.66
C SER A 459 -16.17 3.87 -13.95
N GLY A 460 -16.67 5.11 -13.95
CA GLY A 460 -17.27 5.69 -15.14
C GLY A 460 -17.93 7.04 -14.90
N VAL A 461 -18.53 7.60 -15.95
CA VAL A 461 -19.26 8.87 -15.90
C VAL A 461 -20.73 8.62 -16.25
N LEU A 462 -21.62 8.76 -15.26
CA LEU A 462 -23.05 8.57 -15.43
C LEU A 462 -23.77 9.90 -15.24
N ALA A 463 -24.48 10.40 -16.24
CA ALA A 463 -25.19 11.68 -16.20
C ALA A 463 -24.31 12.87 -15.72
N GLY A 464 -23.03 12.88 -16.11
CA GLY A 464 -22.07 13.92 -15.72
C GLY A 464 -21.55 13.78 -14.28
N ILE A 465 -21.79 12.64 -13.62
CA ILE A 465 -21.23 12.28 -12.33
C ILE A 465 -20.11 11.28 -12.55
N ASP A 466 -18.90 11.60 -12.12
CA ASP A 466 -17.79 10.66 -12.03
C ASP A 466 -18.08 9.70 -10.87
N LEU A 467 -18.22 8.41 -11.15
CA LEU A 467 -18.53 7.36 -10.18
C LEU A 467 -17.39 6.35 -10.07
N ARG A 468 -17.08 6.00 -8.83
CA ARG A 468 -16.27 4.81 -8.49
C ARG A 468 -17.04 4.01 -7.44
N ALA A 469 -17.14 2.70 -7.64
CA ALA A 469 -17.77 1.82 -6.68
C ALA A 469 -16.94 0.55 -6.54
N SER A 470 -16.86 0.04 -5.34
CA SER A 470 -16.25 -1.25 -5.03
C SER A 470 -17.15 -2.04 -4.10
N LEU A 471 -17.16 -3.37 -4.29
CA LEU A 471 -17.88 -4.31 -3.43
C LEU A 471 -17.04 -5.59 -3.35
N THR A 472 -16.76 -6.03 -2.13
CA THR A 472 -16.04 -7.28 -1.87
C THR A 472 -16.87 -8.13 -0.92
N PHE A 473 -17.10 -9.36 -1.32
CA PHE A 473 -17.56 -10.45 -0.44
C PHE A 473 -16.41 -11.45 -0.36
N GLN A 474 -15.99 -11.79 0.85
CA GLN A 474 -14.88 -12.72 1.08
C GLN A 474 -15.11 -13.53 2.37
N ASP A 475 -14.44 -14.66 2.47
CA ASP A 475 -14.44 -15.50 3.67
C ASP A 475 -13.00 -15.80 4.12
N PRO A 476 -12.29 -14.81 4.70
CA PRO A 476 -10.93 -14.99 5.18
C PRO A 476 -10.93 -15.83 6.45
N VAL A 477 -10.35 -17.03 6.38
CA VAL A 477 -10.20 -17.94 7.52
C VAL A 477 -8.74 -18.20 7.82
N GLU A 478 -8.40 -18.31 9.11
CA GLU A 478 -7.03 -18.54 9.59
C GLU A 478 -7.08 -19.23 10.95
N GLN A 479 -6.14 -20.14 11.23
CA GLN A 479 -5.92 -20.64 12.59
C GLN A 479 -5.12 -19.58 13.39
N ASP A 480 -5.51 -19.33 14.64
CA ASP A 480 -4.73 -18.46 15.54
C ASP A 480 -3.52 -19.20 16.13
N SER A 481 -3.58 -20.53 16.16
CA SER A 481 -2.48 -21.42 16.54
C SER A 481 -2.70 -22.82 15.98
N THR A 482 -1.68 -23.67 16.00
CA THR A 482 -1.79 -25.08 15.59
C THR A 482 -2.75 -25.91 16.42
N ALA A 483 -3.13 -25.44 17.62
CA ALA A 483 -4.03 -26.12 18.54
C ALA A 483 -5.50 -25.73 18.36
N GLU A 484 -5.82 -24.68 17.61
CA GLU A 484 -7.16 -24.14 17.45
C GLU A 484 -7.75 -24.41 16.06
N PRO A 485 -9.08 -24.56 15.95
CA PRO A 485 -9.72 -24.69 14.65
C PRO A 485 -9.64 -23.36 13.86
N PRO A 486 -9.73 -23.42 12.51
CA PRO A 486 -9.82 -22.24 11.69
C PRO A 486 -11.05 -21.39 12.04
N GLN A 487 -10.89 -20.07 12.05
CA GLN A 487 -11.95 -19.12 12.30
C GLN A 487 -11.75 -17.87 11.42
N GLN A 488 -12.66 -16.92 11.45
CA GLN A 488 -12.52 -15.67 10.70
C GLN A 488 -11.18 -15.00 11.06
N ALA A 489 -10.38 -14.67 10.06
CA ALA A 489 -9.09 -14.01 10.26
C ALA A 489 -9.26 -12.67 11.00
N GLN A 490 -8.35 -12.38 11.93
CA GLN A 490 -8.43 -11.22 12.82
C GLN A 490 -8.44 -9.91 12.03
N ARG A 491 -9.37 -8.99 12.36
CA ARG A 491 -9.52 -7.66 11.75
C ARG A 491 -9.80 -7.71 10.25
N ARG A 492 -10.52 -8.75 9.78
CA ARG A 492 -10.93 -8.89 8.37
C ARG A 492 -12.45 -8.97 8.30
N ALA A 493 -13.06 -8.04 7.57
CA ALA A 493 -14.50 -8.09 7.32
C ALA A 493 -14.82 -9.05 6.17
N LYS A 494 -15.94 -9.75 6.27
CA LYS A 494 -16.46 -10.57 5.17
C LYS A 494 -17.08 -9.73 4.05
N THR A 495 -17.50 -8.51 4.35
CA THR A 495 -18.13 -7.61 3.39
C THR A 495 -17.53 -6.21 3.47
N LEU A 496 -17.06 -5.71 2.33
CA LEU A 496 -16.56 -4.35 2.17
C LEU A 496 -17.30 -3.68 1.00
N ALA A 497 -17.68 -2.42 1.15
CA ALA A 497 -18.24 -1.63 0.06
C ALA A 497 -17.78 -0.18 0.12
N ALA A 498 -17.58 0.44 -1.04
CA ALA A 498 -17.33 1.87 -1.14
C ALA A 498 -17.99 2.45 -2.39
N LEU A 499 -18.39 3.71 -2.29
CA LEU A 499 -18.94 4.50 -3.38
C LEU A 499 -18.40 5.93 -3.30
N ALA A 500 -17.72 6.38 -4.34
CA ALA A 500 -17.31 7.77 -4.51
C ALA A 500 -18.02 8.37 -5.73
N ALA A 501 -18.59 9.55 -5.57
CA ALA A 501 -19.32 10.26 -6.60
C ALA A 501 -18.90 11.73 -6.63
N HIS A 502 -18.50 12.24 -7.80
CA HIS A 502 -18.09 13.64 -7.98
C HIS A 502 -18.79 14.26 -9.18
N ARG A 503 -19.22 15.50 -9.06
CA ARG A 503 -19.80 16.26 -10.17
C ARG A 503 -19.27 17.68 -10.22
N SER A 504 -19.03 18.16 -11.45
CA SER A 504 -18.64 19.55 -11.70
C SER A 504 -19.87 20.39 -12.11
N PHE A 505 -19.98 21.60 -11.51
CA PHE A 505 -21.00 22.60 -11.79
C PHE A 505 -20.31 23.95 -11.96
N GLY A 506 -20.03 24.35 -13.20
CA GLY A 506 -19.24 25.56 -13.45
C GLY A 506 -17.88 25.49 -12.78
N ALA A 507 -17.60 26.41 -11.87
CA ALA A 507 -16.35 26.45 -11.09
C ALA A 507 -16.32 25.50 -9.88
N TRP A 508 -17.45 24.89 -9.52
CA TRP A 508 -17.58 23.97 -8.41
C TRP A 508 -17.35 22.53 -8.85
N ARG A 509 -16.64 21.76 -8.00
CA ARG A 509 -16.60 20.31 -8.01
C ARG A 509 -17.01 19.80 -6.63
N ILE A 510 -18.13 19.09 -6.56
CA ILE A 510 -18.71 18.55 -5.33
C ILE A 510 -18.60 17.04 -5.37
N GLY A 511 -18.26 16.43 -4.24
CA GLY A 511 -18.12 15.00 -4.09
C GLY A 511 -18.66 14.45 -2.78
N ALA A 512 -18.95 13.16 -2.80
CA ALA A 512 -19.27 12.37 -1.62
C ALA A 512 -18.57 11.00 -1.74
N GLU A 513 -18.09 10.50 -0.61
CA GLU A 513 -17.49 9.17 -0.48
C GLU A 513 -18.16 8.45 0.69
N TRP A 514 -18.75 7.32 0.42
CA TRP A 514 -19.33 6.43 1.40
C TRP A 514 -18.55 5.13 1.45
N ARG A 515 -18.31 4.60 2.68
CA ARG A 515 -17.62 3.34 2.94
C ARG A 515 -18.40 2.53 3.94
N TYR A 516 -18.40 1.21 3.77
CA TYR A 516 -18.98 0.22 4.66
C TYR A 516 -17.98 -0.91 4.90
N SER A 517 -17.84 -1.33 6.15
CA SER A 517 -17.15 -2.55 6.55
C SER A 517 -18.07 -3.37 7.45
N GLY A 518 -18.15 -4.66 7.17
CA GLY A 518 -18.89 -5.63 7.98
C GLY A 518 -18.26 -5.86 9.36
N GLU A 519 -18.90 -6.72 10.15
CA GLU A 519 -18.37 -7.15 11.45
C GLU A 519 -17.01 -7.83 11.30
N ARG A 520 -16.11 -7.60 12.28
CA ARG A 520 -14.74 -8.13 12.30
C ARG A 520 -14.44 -8.77 13.64
N ARG A 521 -13.87 -9.98 13.58
CA ARG A 521 -13.27 -10.60 14.75
C ARG A 521 -11.99 -9.86 15.15
N ASP A 522 -11.78 -9.61 16.43
CA ASP A 522 -10.55 -9.05 16.99
C ASP A 522 -10.25 -9.70 18.35
N ARG A 523 -9.15 -9.32 18.95
CA ARG A 523 -8.79 -9.67 20.33
C ARG A 523 -8.98 -8.46 21.23
N SER A 524 -9.36 -8.71 22.48
CA SER A 524 -9.49 -7.63 23.47
C SER A 524 -8.16 -6.89 23.65
N ILE A 525 -8.23 -5.56 23.74
CA ILE A 525 -7.04 -4.72 23.97
C ILE A 525 -6.39 -4.98 25.33
N THR A 526 -7.15 -5.44 26.33
CA THR A 526 -6.67 -5.70 27.70
C THR A 526 -6.32 -7.16 27.95
N ASP A 527 -6.79 -8.09 27.11
CA ASP A 527 -6.50 -9.52 27.21
C ASP A 527 -6.54 -10.15 25.81
N SER A 528 -5.37 -10.34 25.20
CA SER A 528 -5.23 -10.88 23.86
C SER A 528 -5.73 -12.32 23.69
N THR A 529 -6.03 -13.03 24.77
CA THR A 529 -6.62 -14.38 24.74
C THR A 529 -8.15 -14.36 24.56
N VAL A 530 -8.79 -13.19 24.78
CA VAL A 530 -10.23 -13.00 24.68
C VAL A 530 -10.60 -12.50 23.28
N THR A 531 -11.39 -13.30 22.56
CA THR A 531 -11.98 -12.91 21.27
C THR A 531 -13.13 -11.93 21.48
N VAL A 532 -13.15 -10.85 20.69
CA VAL A 532 -14.20 -9.84 20.62
C VAL A 532 -14.64 -9.63 19.17
N PHE A 533 -15.81 -9.02 18.98
CA PHE A 533 -16.30 -8.67 17.65
C PHE A 533 -16.57 -7.17 17.58
N GLU A 534 -15.88 -6.49 16.66
CA GLU A 534 -16.14 -5.10 16.35
C GLU A 534 -17.32 -5.01 15.37
N PRO A 535 -18.35 -4.20 15.67
CA PRO A 535 -19.55 -4.13 14.85
C PRO A 535 -19.26 -3.58 13.45
N ALA A 536 -20.19 -3.83 12.53
CA ALA A 536 -20.18 -3.21 11.21
C ALA A 536 -20.38 -1.70 11.34
N TYR A 537 -19.76 -0.93 10.42
CA TYR A 537 -19.89 0.52 10.39
C TYR A 537 -20.00 1.07 8.96
N SER A 538 -20.48 2.31 8.85
CA SER A 538 -20.46 3.07 7.61
C SER A 538 -20.06 4.53 7.83
N VAL A 539 -19.18 5.05 6.98
CA VAL A 539 -18.67 6.43 7.07
C VAL A 539 -18.98 7.18 5.79
N LEU A 540 -19.47 8.39 5.92
CA LEU A 540 -19.72 9.31 4.81
C LEU A 540 -18.79 10.53 4.91
N ASN A 541 -18.03 10.80 3.86
CA ASN A 541 -17.23 12.01 3.69
C ASN A 541 -17.84 12.88 2.59
N LEU A 542 -17.80 14.20 2.77
CA LEU A 542 -18.27 15.18 1.78
C LEU A 542 -17.13 16.10 1.38
N MET A 543 -17.02 16.40 0.09
CA MET A 543 -15.97 17.24 -0.46
C MET A 543 -16.55 18.31 -1.39
N ALA A 544 -15.96 19.49 -1.34
CA ALA A 544 -16.25 20.56 -2.28
C ALA A 544 -14.95 21.26 -2.68
N ARG A 545 -14.82 21.60 -3.95
CA ARG A 545 -13.71 22.42 -4.48
C ARG A 545 -14.29 23.51 -5.37
N TYR A 546 -13.79 24.73 -5.21
CA TYR A 546 -14.14 25.90 -6.02
C TYR A 546 -12.92 26.41 -6.76
N GLN A 547 -12.97 26.49 -8.08
CA GLN A 547 -11.92 27.05 -8.92
C GLN A 547 -12.09 28.56 -8.97
N LEU A 548 -11.28 29.30 -8.19
CA LEU A 548 -11.37 30.76 -8.08
C LEU A 548 -10.79 31.46 -9.32
N SER A 549 -9.72 30.94 -9.89
CA SER A 549 -9.09 31.38 -11.14
C SER A 549 -8.50 30.17 -11.88
N LYS A 550 -7.85 30.39 -13.03
CA LYS A 550 -7.20 29.30 -13.77
C LYS A 550 -6.32 28.41 -12.89
N ASN A 551 -5.58 29.02 -11.96
CA ASN A 551 -4.54 28.35 -11.17
C ASN A 551 -4.86 28.27 -9.66
N LEU A 552 -5.77 29.13 -9.15
CA LEU A 552 -6.08 29.21 -7.71
C LEU A 552 -7.41 28.52 -7.42
N TRP A 553 -7.43 27.69 -6.39
CA TRP A 553 -8.61 26.97 -5.94
C TRP A 553 -8.73 26.99 -4.42
N LEU A 554 -9.98 26.83 -3.96
CA LEU A 554 -10.35 26.61 -2.56
C LEU A 554 -11.04 25.26 -2.45
N ALA A 555 -10.90 24.56 -1.32
CA ALA A 555 -11.63 23.34 -1.07
C ALA A 555 -12.03 23.21 0.41
N ALA A 556 -13.07 22.42 0.61
CA ALA A 556 -13.56 22.03 1.92
C ALA A 556 -13.83 20.53 1.94
N ARG A 557 -13.48 19.87 3.04
CA ARG A 557 -13.75 18.47 3.31
C ARG A 557 -14.40 18.32 4.66
N LEU A 558 -15.44 17.50 4.72
CA LEU A 558 -16.13 17.09 5.94
C LEU A 558 -15.97 15.57 6.06
N ASP A 559 -15.11 15.14 6.96
CA ASP A 559 -14.92 13.74 7.28
C ASP A 559 -15.94 13.27 8.29
N ASN A 560 -16.34 12.00 8.13
CA ASN A 560 -17.33 11.38 9.01
C ASN A 560 -18.55 12.28 9.24
N ALA A 561 -19.19 12.70 8.16
CA ALA A 561 -20.26 13.72 8.17
C ALA A 561 -21.45 13.34 9.08
N LEU A 562 -21.69 12.05 9.28
CA LEU A 562 -22.76 11.51 10.12
C LEU A 562 -22.34 11.33 11.59
N ASP A 563 -21.05 11.57 11.91
CA ASP A 563 -20.47 11.41 13.26
C ASP A 563 -20.61 9.99 13.80
N GLU A 564 -20.38 9.01 12.92
CA GLU A 564 -20.40 7.58 13.27
C GLU A 564 -19.31 7.28 14.30
N ASP A 565 -19.69 6.60 15.38
CA ASP A 565 -18.75 6.03 16.35
C ASP A 565 -18.41 4.60 15.94
N TYR A 566 -17.18 4.36 15.53
CA TYR A 566 -16.72 3.08 15.03
C TYR A 566 -15.28 2.80 15.45
N ARG A 567 -14.88 1.54 15.41
CA ARG A 567 -13.51 1.12 15.71
C ARG A 567 -12.91 0.35 14.53
N LEU A 568 -11.64 0.56 14.27
CA LEU A 568 -10.84 -0.21 13.28
C LEU A 568 -10.09 -1.35 13.94
N ALA A 569 -9.80 -1.21 15.22
CA ALA A 569 -9.21 -2.22 16.08
C ALA A 569 -9.84 -2.12 17.48
N SER A 570 -9.97 -3.23 18.17
CA SER A 570 -10.63 -3.28 19.47
C SER A 570 -9.96 -2.37 20.50
N GLY A 571 -10.76 -1.53 21.17
CA GLY A 571 -10.32 -0.59 22.20
C GLY A 571 -9.67 0.68 21.66
N TYR A 572 -9.45 0.81 20.34
CA TYR A 572 -8.89 2.01 19.74
C TYR A 572 -9.97 2.93 19.16
N ASN A 573 -9.88 4.20 19.51
CA ASN A 573 -10.77 5.25 19.03
C ASN A 573 -10.49 5.55 17.55
N THR A 574 -11.51 6.06 16.85
CA THR A 574 -11.38 6.68 15.54
C THR A 574 -11.77 8.15 15.62
N ALA A 575 -11.35 8.92 14.62
CA ALA A 575 -11.69 10.32 14.54
C ALA A 575 -13.21 10.49 14.32
N GLY A 576 -13.88 11.22 15.19
CA GLY A 576 -15.23 11.73 14.97
C GLY A 576 -15.26 12.72 13.81
N ARG A 577 -16.39 13.43 13.64
CA ARG A 577 -16.56 14.44 12.59
C ARG A 577 -15.41 15.45 12.55
N GLY A 578 -14.91 15.75 11.35
CA GLY A 578 -13.83 16.73 11.14
C GLY A 578 -14.06 17.59 9.91
N ILE A 579 -13.75 18.89 10.01
CA ILE A 579 -13.83 19.86 8.91
C ILE A 579 -12.42 20.32 8.58
N PHE A 580 -12.09 20.36 7.28
CA PHE A 580 -10.81 20.82 6.77
C PHE A 580 -11.03 21.78 5.60
N LEU A 581 -10.33 22.90 5.63
CA LEU A 581 -10.37 23.92 4.58
C LEU A 581 -8.99 24.03 3.96
N SER A 582 -8.92 24.10 2.64
CA SER A 582 -7.66 24.23 1.92
C SER A 582 -7.73 25.25 0.80
N ALA A 583 -6.57 25.84 0.50
CA ALA A 583 -6.35 26.68 -0.67
C ALA A 583 -5.10 26.20 -1.38
N GLY A 584 -5.08 26.24 -2.70
CA GLY A 584 -3.92 25.79 -3.43
C GLY A 584 -3.76 26.50 -4.77
N TRP A 585 -2.52 26.54 -5.18
CA TRP A 585 -2.07 27.04 -6.48
C TRP A 585 -1.53 25.88 -7.32
N GLN A 586 -2.03 25.75 -8.53
CA GLN A 586 -1.56 24.75 -9.51
C GLN A 586 -1.62 25.39 -10.89
N PRO A 587 -0.52 25.44 -11.69
CA PRO A 587 -0.45 26.05 -13.00
C PRO A 587 -1.30 25.35 -14.07
#